data_696d643515b1f2b62b98e810c17037f8
#
_entry.id   696d643515b1f2b62b98e810c17037f8
#
_cell.length_a   1.000
_cell.length_b   1.000
_cell.length_c   1.000
_cell.angle_alpha   90.00
_cell.angle_beta   90.00
_cell.angle_gamma   90.00
#
_symmetry.space_group_name_H-M   'P 1'
#
loop_
_entity.id
_entity.type
_entity.pdbx_description
1 polymer ?
#
loop_
_entity_poly.entity_id
_entity_poly.type
_entity_poly.pdbx_seq_one_letter_code
_entity_poly.pdbx_strand_id
1 'polypeptide(L)'
;DIRLSLPAGYEIHTSYDTTEFIHDELNKIYLRTGVTVAILLLFVLLITFSPKYLFLIVTSLTVNMAIAVIFYYVFGLEMQLYSLAGITVSLNLVIDNTIVMSDHYLRCKNRKAFMSVLAATLTTMGALVIIFFLDERIRLNLQDFAAVVMINLGVSLLVALFFVPSLIDKIGLKRRRKSSLTGVKRKWKMGNTRFLGWLRSKMRR
;
A
#
# COMPACT_ATOMS: atom_id res chain seq x y z
N ASP A 1 -33.41 10.19 -30.50
CA ASP A 1 -32.67 10.34 -31.78
C ASP A 1 -32.94 11.73 -32.34
N ILE A 2 -32.11 12.69 -31.92
CA ILE A 2 -32.21 14.11 -32.32
C ILE A 2 -31.99 14.27 -33.83
N ARG A 3 -31.31 13.33 -34.48
CA ARG A 3 -31.04 13.34 -35.93
C ARG A 3 -32.32 13.28 -36.78
N LEU A 4 -33.40 12.69 -36.25
CA LEU A 4 -34.67 12.54 -36.95
C LEU A 4 -35.57 13.79 -36.88
N SER A 5 -35.25 14.75 -36.01
CA SER A 5 -36.03 15.98 -35.80
C SER A 5 -35.40 17.21 -36.44
N LEU A 6 -34.29 17.08 -37.16
CA LEU A 6 -33.59 18.22 -37.82
C LEU A 6 -34.17 18.49 -39.21
N PRO A 7 -34.33 19.76 -39.56
CA PRO A 7 -34.69 20.17 -40.92
C PRO A 7 -33.63 19.77 -41.95
N ALA A 8 -34.04 19.52 -43.17
CA ALA A 8 -33.13 19.16 -44.26
C ALA A 8 -32.04 20.24 -44.46
N GLY A 9 -30.77 19.84 -44.36
CA GLY A 9 -29.61 20.73 -44.52
C GLY A 9 -28.78 20.98 -43.27
N TYR A 10 -29.17 20.40 -42.11
CA TYR A 10 -28.38 20.47 -40.90
C TYR A 10 -27.70 19.13 -40.61
N GLU A 11 -26.38 19.15 -40.43
CA GLU A 11 -25.61 18.01 -39.98
C GLU A 11 -25.13 18.23 -38.54
N ILE A 12 -25.37 17.21 -37.67
CA ILE A 12 -24.84 17.24 -36.31
C ILE A 12 -23.39 16.68 -36.34
N HIS A 13 -22.43 17.55 -36.13
CA HIS A 13 -21.07 17.18 -35.86
C HIS A 13 -20.87 17.13 -34.35
N THR A 14 -20.46 15.98 -33.83
CA THR A 14 -19.96 15.85 -32.44
C THR A 14 -18.65 16.62 -32.37
N SER A 15 -18.68 17.81 -31.79
CA SER A 15 -17.48 18.66 -31.62
C SER A 15 -16.57 18.16 -30.51
N TYR A 16 -17.09 17.49 -29.50
CA TYR A 16 -16.34 16.95 -28.37
C TYR A 16 -17.12 15.79 -27.75
N ASP A 17 -16.50 14.61 -27.69
CA ASP A 17 -17.04 13.44 -26.99
C ASP A 17 -16.33 13.26 -25.64
N THR A 18 -17.03 13.70 -24.59
CA THR A 18 -16.55 13.57 -23.22
C THR A 18 -16.34 12.11 -22.83
N THR A 19 -17.08 11.19 -23.45
CA THR A 19 -17.00 9.75 -23.15
C THR A 19 -15.66 9.14 -23.60
N GLU A 20 -15.18 9.54 -24.77
CA GLU A 20 -13.89 9.10 -25.30
C GLU A 20 -12.74 9.63 -24.43
N PHE A 21 -12.82 10.89 -24.02
CA PHE A 21 -11.84 11.48 -23.09
C PHE A 21 -11.81 10.75 -21.74
N ILE A 22 -12.97 10.44 -21.17
CA ILE A 22 -13.07 9.70 -19.90
C ILE A 22 -12.49 8.28 -20.05
N HIS A 23 -12.78 7.60 -21.16
CA HIS A 23 -12.25 6.27 -21.45
C HIS A 23 -10.72 6.27 -21.55
N ASP A 24 -10.14 7.26 -22.20
CA ASP A 24 -8.70 7.42 -22.32
C ASP A 24 -8.04 7.70 -20.96
N GLU A 25 -8.64 8.57 -20.16
CA GLU A 25 -8.12 8.83 -18.80
C GLU A 25 -8.24 7.61 -17.90
N LEU A 26 -9.33 6.84 -17.97
CA LEU A 26 -9.48 5.58 -17.24
C LEU A 26 -8.39 4.57 -17.64
N ASN A 27 -8.14 4.39 -18.92
CA ASN A 27 -7.09 3.48 -19.40
C ASN A 27 -5.71 3.90 -18.92
N LYS A 28 -5.41 5.19 -18.90
CA LYS A 28 -4.16 5.72 -18.33
C LYS A 28 -4.04 5.44 -16.84
N ILE A 29 -5.13 5.61 -16.07
CA ILE A 29 -5.17 5.32 -14.63
C ILE A 29 -4.94 3.83 -14.40
N TYR A 30 -5.63 2.95 -15.10
CA TYR A 30 -5.45 1.49 -14.97
C TYR A 30 -4.03 1.06 -15.31
N LEU A 31 -3.45 1.58 -16.39
CA LEU A 31 -2.09 1.27 -16.78
C LEU A 31 -1.08 1.75 -15.71
N ARG A 32 -1.20 3.00 -15.27
CA ARG A 32 -0.31 3.57 -14.25
C ARG A 32 -0.40 2.80 -12.93
N THR A 33 -1.62 2.48 -12.50
CA THR A 33 -1.86 1.69 -11.28
C THR A 33 -1.24 0.30 -11.40
N GLY A 34 -1.49 -0.39 -12.52
CA GLY A 34 -0.94 -1.72 -12.76
C GLY A 34 0.58 -1.72 -12.77
N VAL A 35 1.20 -0.76 -13.46
CA VAL A 35 2.67 -0.62 -13.51
C VAL A 35 3.23 -0.31 -12.11
N THR A 36 2.62 0.60 -11.36
CA THR A 36 3.08 0.95 -10.01
C THR A 36 3.01 -0.25 -9.07
N VAL A 37 1.90 -0.98 -9.06
CA VAL A 37 1.74 -2.19 -8.25
C VAL A 37 2.73 -3.27 -8.68
N ALA A 38 2.92 -3.48 -9.98
CA ALA A 38 3.87 -4.45 -10.50
C ALA A 38 5.32 -4.14 -10.09
N ILE A 39 5.75 -2.88 -10.20
CA ILE A 39 7.08 -2.42 -9.77
C ILE A 39 7.26 -2.66 -8.27
N LEU A 40 6.25 -2.32 -7.45
CA LEU A 40 6.32 -2.47 -6.02
C LEU A 40 6.38 -3.94 -5.60
N LEU A 41 5.57 -4.82 -6.22
CA LEU A 41 5.63 -6.26 -5.99
C LEU A 41 6.96 -6.86 -6.44
N LEU A 42 7.50 -6.41 -7.57
CA LEU A 42 8.84 -6.80 -8.04
C LEU A 42 9.92 -6.39 -7.04
N PHE A 43 9.86 -5.18 -6.52
CA PHE A 43 10.80 -4.68 -5.51
C PHE A 43 10.75 -5.52 -4.22
N VAL A 44 9.55 -5.84 -3.75
CA VAL A 44 9.35 -6.73 -2.59
C VAL A 44 9.93 -8.11 -2.86
N LEU A 45 9.73 -8.67 -4.04
CA LEU A 45 10.29 -9.95 -4.44
C LEU A 45 11.82 -9.92 -4.45
N LEU A 46 12.42 -8.87 -5.00
CA LEU A 46 13.88 -8.69 -5.05
C LEU A 46 14.51 -8.59 -3.65
N ILE A 47 13.86 -7.89 -2.70
CA ILE A 47 14.39 -7.76 -1.35
C ILE A 47 14.22 -9.06 -0.54
N THR A 48 13.10 -9.73 -0.70
CA THR A 48 12.72 -10.84 0.18
C THR A 48 13.17 -12.18 -0.37
N PHE A 49 13.34 -12.30 -1.70
CA PHE A 49 13.68 -13.55 -2.42
C PHE A 49 12.80 -14.75 -1.99
N SER A 50 11.53 -14.49 -1.62
CA SER A 50 10.61 -15.50 -1.14
C SER A 50 9.25 -15.39 -1.82
N PRO A 51 8.89 -16.35 -2.69
CA PRO A 51 7.58 -16.33 -3.35
C PRO A 51 6.42 -16.48 -2.35
N LYS A 52 6.64 -17.14 -1.21
CA LYS A 52 5.64 -17.26 -0.15
C LYS A 52 5.28 -15.90 0.48
N TYR A 53 6.27 -15.01 0.62
CA TYR A 53 6.04 -13.67 1.14
C TYR A 53 5.29 -12.81 0.13
N LEU A 54 5.63 -12.93 -1.16
CA LEU A 54 4.89 -12.26 -2.22
C LEU A 54 3.43 -12.72 -2.25
N PHE A 55 3.19 -14.03 -2.15
CA PHE A 55 1.84 -14.60 -2.07
C PHE A 55 1.04 -14.03 -0.89
N LEU A 56 1.67 -13.88 0.28
CA LEU A 56 1.05 -13.26 1.45
C LEU A 56 0.59 -11.83 1.14
N ILE A 57 1.45 -11.00 0.53
CA ILE A 57 1.11 -9.61 0.21
C ILE A 57 -0.02 -9.55 -0.82
N VAL A 58 0.07 -10.32 -1.90
CA VAL A 58 -0.97 -10.35 -2.95
C VAL A 58 -2.31 -10.79 -2.36
N THR A 59 -2.33 -11.86 -1.55
CA THR A 59 -3.56 -12.34 -0.90
C THR A 59 -4.13 -11.28 0.05
N SER A 60 -3.29 -10.62 0.86
CA SER A 60 -3.75 -9.56 1.76
C SER A 60 -4.32 -8.37 0.99
N LEU A 61 -3.72 -8.01 -0.14
CA LEU A 61 -4.20 -6.95 -1.01
C LEU A 61 -5.56 -7.29 -1.61
N THR A 62 -5.72 -8.52 -2.11
CA THR A 62 -6.99 -9.01 -2.68
C THR A 62 -8.10 -9.00 -1.64
N VAL A 63 -7.82 -9.48 -0.43
CA VAL A 63 -8.79 -9.47 0.68
C VAL A 63 -9.15 -8.04 1.07
N ASN A 64 -8.17 -7.15 1.15
CA ASN A 64 -8.42 -5.74 1.44
C ASN A 64 -9.36 -5.11 0.40
N MET A 65 -9.09 -5.33 -0.88
CA MET A 65 -9.92 -4.81 -1.98
C MET A 65 -11.33 -5.40 -1.95
N ALA A 66 -11.46 -6.71 -1.71
CA ALA A 66 -12.77 -7.36 -1.63
C ALA A 66 -13.64 -6.75 -0.49
N ILE A 67 -13.04 -6.52 0.67
CA ILE A 67 -13.74 -5.88 1.80
C ILE A 67 -14.06 -4.42 1.47
N ALA A 68 -13.12 -3.67 0.89
CA ALA A 68 -13.31 -2.27 0.53
C ALA A 68 -14.47 -2.09 -0.46
N VAL A 69 -14.60 -2.95 -1.47
CA VAL A 69 -15.71 -2.92 -2.44
C VAL A 69 -17.06 -3.10 -1.75
N ILE A 70 -17.16 -3.96 -0.72
CA ILE A 70 -18.38 -4.13 0.07
C ILE A 70 -18.73 -2.80 0.77
N PHE A 71 -17.73 -2.13 1.34
CA PHE A 71 -17.94 -0.82 1.99
C PHE A 71 -18.35 0.25 0.97
N TYR A 72 -17.77 0.28 -0.24
CA TYR A 72 -18.18 1.21 -1.30
C TYR A 72 -19.65 1.04 -1.64
N TYR A 73 -20.11 -0.20 -1.77
CA TYR A 73 -21.51 -0.50 -2.03
C TYR A 73 -22.42 -0.06 -0.87
N VAL A 74 -22.03 -0.33 0.38
CA VAL A 74 -22.82 0.04 1.58
C VAL A 74 -22.93 1.55 1.75
N PHE A 75 -21.85 2.29 1.45
CA PHE A 75 -21.86 3.77 1.54
C PHE A 75 -22.39 4.47 0.28
N GLY A 76 -22.77 3.71 -0.76
CA GLY A 76 -23.30 4.27 -2.00
C GLY A 76 -22.32 5.17 -2.74
N LEU A 77 -21.02 4.87 -2.68
CA LEU A 77 -20.00 5.68 -3.35
C LEU A 77 -20.07 5.50 -4.87
N GLU A 78 -20.15 6.61 -5.57
CA GLU A 78 -20.11 6.62 -7.03
C GLU A 78 -18.68 6.40 -7.54
N MET A 79 -18.54 5.49 -8.53
CA MET A 79 -17.26 5.21 -9.16
C MET A 79 -16.95 6.25 -10.22
N GLN A 80 -16.47 7.40 -9.81
CA GLN A 80 -16.03 8.50 -10.66
C GLN A 80 -14.50 8.46 -10.86
N LEU A 81 -13.99 9.34 -11.73
CA LEU A 81 -12.56 9.46 -12.00
C LEU A 81 -11.73 9.73 -10.73
N TYR A 82 -12.24 10.58 -9.85
CA TYR A 82 -11.60 10.90 -8.56
C TYR A 82 -11.60 9.72 -7.60
N SER A 83 -12.66 8.92 -7.55
CA SER A 83 -12.73 7.69 -6.75
C SER A 83 -11.69 6.67 -7.20
N LEU A 84 -11.50 6.50 -8.51
CA LEU A 84 -10.47 5.61 -9.07
C LEU A 84 -9.05 6.08 -8.76
N ALA A 85 -8.80 7.39 -8.82
CA ALA A 85 -7.54 7.96 -8.35
C ALA A 85 -7.31 7.68 -6.86
N GLY A 86 -8.35 7.76 -6.03
CA GLY A 86 -8.33 7.40 -4.61
C GLY A 86 -7.98 5.93 -4.37
N ILE A 87 -8.55 5.01 -5.15
CA ILE A 87 -8.20 3.59 -5.11
C ILE A 87 -6.71 3.41 -5.42
N THR A 88 -6.20 4.05 -6.47
CA THR A 88 -4.80 3.93 -6.88
C THR A 88 -3.83 4.38 -5.77
N VAL A 89 -4.10 5.54 -5.16
CA VAL A 89 -3.27 6.08 -4.07
C VAL A 89 -3.35 5.17 -2.84
N SER A 90 -4.55 4.74 -2.47
CA SER A 90 -4.76 3.92 -1.29
C SER A 90 -4.14 2.53 -1.41
N LEU A 91 -4.08 1.95 -2.62
CA LEU A 91 -3.40 0.67 -2.87
C LEU A 91 -1.94 0.69 -2.40
N ASN A 92 -1.20 1.74 -2.73
CA ASN A 92 0.19 1.88 -2.31
C ASN A 92 0.30 1.93 -0.78
N LEU A 93 -0.56 2.72 -0.12
CA LEU A 93 -0.58 2.82 1.35
C LEU A 93 -0.97 1.49 2.02
N VAL A 94 -1.89 0.74 1.44
CA VAL A 94 -2.29 -0.59 1.92
C VAL A 94 -1.14 -1.60 1.83
N ILE A 95 -0.39 -1.57 0.72
CA ILE A 95 0.78 -2.44 0.53
C ILE A 95 1.84 -2.11 1.58
N ASP A 96 2.14 -0.84 1.82
CA ASP A 96 3.11 -0.40 2.82
C ASP A 96 2.72 -0.86 4.23
N ASN A 97 1.46 -0.69 4.62
CA ASN A 97 0.93 -1.18 5.90
C ASN A 97 1.09 -2.70 6.03
N THR A 98 0.79 -3.44 4.96
CA THR A 98 0.92 -4.90 4.93
C THR A 98 2.37 -5.34 5.06
N ILE A 99 3.30 -4.68 4.37
CA ILE A 99 4.74 -4.97 4.43
C ILE A 99 5.29 -4.72 5.83
N VAL A 100 5.01 -3.55 6.40
CA VAL A 100 5.50 -3.17 7.73
C VAL A 100 4.99 -4.14 8.79
N MET A 101 3.70 -4.47 8.76
CA MET A 101 3.11 -5.40 9.72
C MET A 101 3.65 -6.80 9.56
N SER A 102 3.77 -7.30 8.32
CA SER A 102 4.31 -8.63 8.02
C SER A 102 5.76 -8.78 8.45
N ASP A 103 6.63 -7.82 8.12
CA ASP A 103 8.05 -7.88 8.48
C ASP A 103 8.25 -7.83 10.00
N HIS A 104 7.49 -6.98 10.69
CA HIS A 104 7.55 -6.91 12.15
C HIS A 104 7.04 -8.20 12.80
N TYR A 105 5.91 -8.74 12.35
CA TYR A 105 5.35 -9.97 12.91
C TYR A 105 6.28 -11.17 12.68
N LEU A 106 6.91 -11.25 11.51
CA LEU A 106 7.92 -12.28 11.22
C LEU A 106 9.17 -12.18 12.09
N ARG A 107 9.54 -10.97 12.54
CA ARG A 107 10.72 -10.74 13.39
C ARG A 107 10.44 -11.01 14.86
N CYS A 108 9.36 -10.45 15.36
CA CYS A 108 9.09 -10.34 16.80
C CYS A 108 7.96 -11.23 17.28
N LYS A 109 7.14 -11.80 16.37
CA LYS A 109 5.92 -12.57 16.68
C LYS A 109 4.97 -11.84 17.64
N ASN A 110 4.97 -10.51 17.62
CA ASN A 110 4.06 -9.70 18.41
C ASN A 110 3.41 -8.62 17.50
N ARG A 111 2.32 -8.04 17.97
CA ARG A 111 1.54 -7.04 17.24
C ARG A 111 1.93 -5.60 17.59
N LYS A 112 3.10 -5.36 18.19
CA LYS A 112 3.50 -4.00 18.64
C LYS A 112 3.64 -3.00 17.50
N ALA A 113 4.01 -3.45 16.29
CA ALA A 113 4.05 -2.58 15.12
C ALA A 113 2.69 -2.03 14.73
N PHE A 114 1.61 -2.68 15.13
CA PHE A 114 0.25 -2.20 14.83
C PHE A 114 0.02 -0.78 15.35
N MET A 115 0.49 -0.45 16.55
CA MET A 115 0.34 0.91 17.10
C MET A 115 1.04 1.97 16.24
N SER A 116 2.20 1.64 15.67
CA SER A 116 2.93 2.55 14.76
C SER A 116 2.19 2.71 13.42
N VAL A 117 1.71 1.61 12.85
CA VAL A 117 0.91 1.63 11.60
C VAL A 117 -0.40 2.38 11.83
N LEU A 118 -1.08 2.12 12.96
CA LEU A 118 -2.31 2.82 13.34
C LEU A 118 -2.10 4.34 13.44
N ALA A 119 -1.05 4.77 14.14
CA ALA A 119 -0.75 6.19 14.30
C ALA A 119 -0.48 6.86 12.94
N ALA A 120 0.33 6.25 12.07
CA ALA A 120 0.60 6.75 10.73
C ALA A 120 -0.67 6.85 9.89
N THR A 121 -1.50 5.81 9.90
CA THR A 121 -2.74 5.76 9.13
C THR A 121 -3.76 6.79 9.64
N LEU A 122 -3.90 6.95 10.97
CA LEU A 122 -4.76 7.97 11.55
C LEU A 122 -4.32 9.39 11.20
N THR A 123 -3.00 9.63 11.14
CA THR A 123 -2.47 10.93 10.69
C THR A 123 -2.85 11.22 9.24
N THR A 124 -2.74 10.21 8.36
CA THR A 124 -3.14 10.35 6.95
C THR A 124 -4.65 10.57 6.82
N MET A 125 -5.47 9.81 7.56
CA MET A 125 -6.92 10.02 7.60
C MET A 125 -7.27 11.41 8.12
N GLY A 126 -6.61 11.88 9.17
CA GLY A 126 -6.81 13.21 9.73
C GLY A 126 -6.46 14.32 8.73
N ALA A 127 -5.41 14.15 7.93
CA ALA A 127 -5.08 15.08 6.85
C ALA A 127 -6.16 15.11 5.75
N LEU A 128 -6.77 13.97 5.44
CA LEU A 128 -7.85 13.91 4.43
C LEU A 128 -9.15 14.55 4.90
N VAL A 129 -9.39 14.61 6.20
CA VAL A 129 -10.58 15.28 6.78
C VAL A 129 -10.64 16.76 6.39
N ILE A 130 -9.49 17.40 6.12
CA ILE A 130 -9.45 18.81 5.69
C ILE A 130 -10.26 19.05 4.40
N ILE A 131 -10.40 18.03 3.54
CA ILE A 131 -11.14 18.12 2.29
C ILE A 131 -12.61 18.49 2.53
N PHE A 132 -13.19 18.02 3.62
CA PHE A 132 -14.59 18.31 3.98
C PHE A 132 -14.82 19.76 4.42
N PHE A 133 -13.76 20.50 4.71
CA PHE A 133 -13.79 21.92 5.07
C PHE A 133 -13.42 22.85 3.93
N LEU A 134 -13.19 22.32 2.72
CA LEU A 134 -12.91 23.13 1.52
C LEU A 134 -14.19 23.73 0.94
N ASP A 135 -14.00 24.71 0.05
CA ASP A 135 -15.08 25.31 -0.73
C ASP A 135 -15.91 24.25 -1.48
N GLU A 136 -17.20 24.48 -1.59
CA GLU A 136 -18.17 23.50 -2.08
C GLU A 136 -17.79 22.91 -3.45
N ARG A 137 -17.30 23.72 -4.39
CA ARG A 137 -16.88 23.26 -5.73
C ARG A 137 -15.73 22.25 -5.68
N ILE A 138 -14.77 22.49 -4.81
CA ILE A 138 -13.59 21.63 -4.66
C ILE A 138 -13.97 20.38 -3.85
N ARG A 139 -14.77 20.58 -2.80
CA ARG A 139 -15.24 19.52 -1.93
C ARG A 139 -16.02 18.46 -2.68
N LEU A 140 -16.98 18.83 -3.53
CA LEU A 140 -17.80 17.89 -4.30
C LEU A 140 -16.97 16.93 -5.15
N ASN A 141 -15.86 17.38 -5.69
CA ASN A 141 -14.98 16.56 -6.54
C ASN A 141 -14.03 15.69 -5.71
N LEU A 142 -13.55 16.19 -4.57
CA LEU A 142 -12.53 15.51 -3.77
C LEU A 142 -13.08 14.67 -2.61
N GLN A 143 -14.35 14.85 -2.23
CA GLN A 143 -14.94 14.09 -1.13
C GLN A 143 -14.98 12.59 -1.42
N ASP A 144 -15.29 12.18 -2.65
CA ASP A 144 -15.32 10.78 -3.04
C ASP A 144 -13.91 10.17 -3.04
N PHE A 145 -12.92 10.93 -3.50
CA PHE A 145 -11.52 10.56 -3.37
C PHE A 145 -11.13 10.33 -1.91
N ALA A 146 -11.44 11.28 -1.03
CA ALA A 146 -11.10 11.19 0.39
C ALA A 146 -11.84 10.02 1.07
N ALA A 147 -13.13 9.83 0.78
CA ALA A 147 -13.93 8.75 1.33
C ALA A 147 -13.37 7.38 0.93
N VAL A 148 -13.05 7.19 -0.34
CA VAL A 148 -12.43 5.95 -0.86
C VAL A 148 -11.11 5.66 -0.17
N VAL A 149 -10.22 6.66 -0.05
CA VAL A 149 -8.92 6.47 0.61
C VAL A 149 -9.09 6.14 2.09
N MET A 150 -9.97 6.85 2.81
CA MET A 150 -10.24 6.58 4.22
C MET A 150 -10.80 5.18 4.46
N ILE A 151 -11.73 4.71 3.63
CA ILE A 151 -12.27 3.35 3.72
C ILE A 151 -11.16 2.33 3.49
N ASN A 152 -10.37 2.46 2.42
CA ASN A 152 -9.27 1.54 2.15
C ASN A 152 -8.24 1.49 3.27
N LEU A 153 -7.88 2.62 3.85
CA LEU A 153 -6.96 2.68 4.97
C LEU A 153 -7.55 2.03 6.24
N GLY A 154 -8.83 2.29 6.53
CA GLY A 154 -9.52 1.65 7.65
C GLY A 154 -9.59 0.14 7.51
N VAL A 155 -9.97 -0.35 6.33
CA VAL A 155 -9.98 -1.79 6.02
C VAL A 155 -8.57 -2.37 6.11
N SER A 156 -7.55 -1.66 5.61
CA SER A 156 -6.16 -2.14 5.67
C SER A 156 -5.65 -2.34 7.09
N LEU A 157 -6.07 -1.51 8.03
CA LEU A 157 -5.74 -1.69 9.45
C LEU A 157 -6.35 -2.98 10.00
N LEU A 158 -7.61 -3.27 9.67
CA LEU A 158 -8.28 -4.50 10.10
C LEU A 158 -7.60 -5.73 9.49
N VAL A 159 -7.32 -5.69 8.19
CA VAL A 159 -6.61 -6.78 7.48
C VAL A 159 -5.21 -6.97 8.05
N ALA A 160 -4.46 -5.90 8.29
CA ALA A 160 -3.12 -5.98 8.85
C ALA A 160 -3.10 -6.55 10.27
N LEU A 161 -4.12 -6.26 11.08
CA LEU A 161 -4.19 -6.72 12.46
C LEU A 161 -4.64 -8.19 12.59
N PHE A 162 -5.66 -8.59 11.82
CA PHE A 162 -6.31 -9.88 11.97
C PHE A 162 -5.86 -10.88 10.91
N PHE A 163 -5.87 -10.47 9.65
CA PHE A 163 -5.64 -11.38 8.54
C PHE A 163 -4.16 -11.70 8.33
N VAL A 164 -3.29 -10.68 8.34
CA VAL A 164 -1.86 -10.85 8.09
C VAL A 164 -1.19 -11.80 9.09
N PRO A 165 -1.36 -11.67 10.42
CA PRO A 165 -0.79 -12.63 11.37
C PRO A 165 -1.31 -14.05 11.18
N SER A 166 -2.64 -14.21 10.98
CA SER A 166 -3.25 -15.51 10.76
C SER A 166 -2.72 -16.20 9.50
N LEU A 167 -2.52 -15.44 8.44
CA LEU A 167 -1.99 -15.95 7.18
C LEU A 167 -0.51 -16.34 7.29
N ILE A 168 0.30 -15.56 8.02
CA ILE A 168 1.71 -15.89 8.27
C ILE A 168 1.84 -17.20 9.03
N ASP A 169 1.01 -17.39 10.07
CA ASP A 169 1.04 -18.61 10.87
C ASP A 169 0.57 -19.83 10.06
N LYS A 170 -0.44 -19.66 9.19
CA LYS A 170 -0.96 -20.73 8.32
C LYS A 170 0.03 -21.13 7.21
N ILE A 171 0.71 -20.18 6.59
CA ILE A 171 1.69 -20.43 5.52
C ILE A 171 3.02 -20.97 6.11
N GLY A 172 3.21 -20.84 7.42
CA GLY A 172 4.43 -21.29 8.08
C GLY A 172 5.66 -20.48 7.67
N LEU A 173 5.48 -19.20 7.37
CA LEU A 173 6.57 -18.30 7.03
C LEU A 173 7.50 -18.12 8.25
N LYS A 174 8.66 -18.79 8.20
CA LYS A 174 9.75 -18.53 9.13
C LYS A 174 10.81 -17.70 8.42
N ARG A 175 11.04 -16.46 8.87
CA ARG A 175 12.18 -15.69 8.35
C ARG A 175 13.47 -16.44 8.68
N ARG A 176 14.24 -16.75 7.66
CA ARG A 176 15.59 -17.32 7.82
C ARG A 176 16.40 -16.28 8.58
N ARG A 177 16.62 -16.55 9.87
CA ARG A 177 17.43 -15.70 10.75
C ARG A 177 18.83 -15.63 10.12
N LYS A 178 19.15 -14.53 9.45
CA LYS A 178 20.54 -14.28 9.04
C LYS A 178 21.36 -14.15 10.32
N SER A 179 21.96 -15.24 10.73
CA SER A 179 22.92 -15.32 11.84
C SER A 179 24.27 -14.68 11.46
N SER A 180 24.25 -13.69 10.58
CA SER A 180 25.46 -13.10 9.98
C SER A 180 26.12 -12.02 10.85
N LEU A 181 25.38 -11.41 11.79
CA LEU A 181 25.96 -10.32 12.58
C LEU A 181 26.62 -10.77 13.90
N THR A 182 26.23 -11.93 14.42
CA THR A 182 26.87 -12.50 15.61
C THR A 182 28.26 -13.06 15.32
N GLY A 183 28.47 -13.60 14.13
CA GLY A 183 29.78 -14.10 13.69
C GLY A 183 30.81 -12.96 13.50
N VAL A 184 30.38 -11.84 12.91
CA VAL A 184 31.25 -10.66 12.70
C VAL A 184 31.59 -9.97 14.03
N LYS A 185 30.61 -9.78 14.93
CA LYS A 185 30.87 -9.23 16.28
C LYS A 185 31.76 -10.13 17.13
N ARG A 186 31.63 -11.46 17.00
CA ARG A 186 32.48 -12.42 17.73
C ARG A 186 33.94 -12.41 17.20
N LYS A 187 34.11 -12.30 15.88
CA LYS A 187 35.41 -12.19 15.24
C LYS A 187 36.13 -10.87 15.59
N TRP A 188 35.36 -9.78 15.65
CA TRP A 188 35.90 -8.46 16.05
C TRP A 188 36.32 -8.41 17.53
N LYS A 189 35.52 -9.01 18.41
CA LYS A 189 35.84 -9.09 19.85
C LYS A 189 37.05 -9.95 20.13
N MET A 190 37.25 -11.05 19.39
CA MET A 190 38.41 -11.95 19.52
C MET A 190 39.70 -11.33 18.95
N GLY A 191 39.61 -10.53 17.86
CA GLY A 191 40.76 -9.81 17.31
C GLY A 191 41.27 -8.73 18.26
N ASN A 192 40.34 -8.00 18.87
CA ASN A 192 40.69 -6.88 19.77
C ASN A 192 41.32 -7.34 21.10
N THR A 193 40.89 -8.50 21.64
CA THR A 193 41.50 -9.07 22.86
C THR A 193 42.90 -9.60 22.62
N ARG A 194 43.21 -10.16 21.46
CA ARG A 194 44.54 -10.62 21.08
C ARG A 194 45.50 -9.44 20.86
N PHE A 195 45.03 -8.39 20.24
CA PHE A 195 45.82 -7.17 20.00
C PHE A 195 46.15 -6.44 21.32
N LEU A 196 45.18 -6.30 22.21
CA LEU A 196 45.37 -5.72 23.53
C LEU A 196 46.30 -6.57 24.43
N GLY A 197 46.21 -7.93 24.32
CA GLY A 197 47.13 -8.84 25.02
C GLY A 197 48.59 -8.69 24.55
N TRP A 198 48.79 -8.53 23.23
CA TRP A 198 50.11 -8.29 22.64
C TRP A 198 50.71 -6.96 23.07
N LEU A 199 49.93 -5.84 23.05
CA LEU A 199 50.35 -4.54 23.53
C LEU A 199 50.75 -4.56 25.02
N ARG A 200 49.96 -5.24 25.85
CA ARG A 200 50.25 -5.36 27.29
C ARG A 200 51.54 -6.13 27.60
N SER A 201 51.87 -7.13 26.77
CA SER A 201 53.13 -7.89 26.92
C SER A 201 54.35 -7.09 26.50
N LYS A 202 54.21 -6.16 25.55
CA LYS A 202 55.31 -5.33 25.04
C LYS A 202 55.63 -4.12 25.92
N MET A 203 54.65 -3.65 26.70
CA MET A 203 54.84 -2.55 27.65
C MET A 203 55.39 -3.00 29.03
N ARG A 204 55.61 -4.27 29.23
CA ARG A 204 56.18 -4.82 30.49
C ARG A 204 57.64 -5.20 30.37
N ARG A 205 58.29 -4.85 29.28
CA ARG A 205 59.75 -4.89 29.11
C ARG A 205 60.28 -3.47 28.96
#